data_107a4e06a565459e2796631a108153f6
#
_entry.id   107a4e06a565459e2796631a108153f6
#
_cell.length_a   1.000
_cell.length_b   1.000
_cell.length_c   1.000
_cell.angle_alpha   90.00
_cell.angle_beta   90.00
_cell.angle_gamma   90.00
#
_symmetry.space_group_name_H-M   'P 1'
#
loop_
_entity.id
_entity.type
_entity.pdbx_description
1 polymer ?
#
loop_
_entity_poly.entity_id
_entity_poly.type
_entity_poly.pdbx_seq_one_letter_code
_entity_poly.pdbx_strand_id
1 'polypeptide(L)'
;MKKIQKTLFENKNNWKTKKLSSPNATIKIGSLFSGIGAFEQALKILKLKTKIIFACDNDPFAKKSFLANYKISEKNWYDDVHDIKGSKYRDKIDLLVGGAPCQSFSMVGKRKGLNDDRGNLSLHFIKKVNEVKPKVFIFENVRALLSVDSGLAWKTIYNQFLKTGYDIKFDLLNAKNFGVPQNRERLFVIGFKKQTDFNFPRAITLKKTLQDLLENKFEKKFYLPPKGIAFVTKEKNLKKIYTQVNGRIAL
;
A
#
# COMPACT_ATOMS: atom_id res chain seq x y z
N MET A 1 -7.48 12.76 -21.95
CA MET A 1 -7.15 12.65 -20.50
C MET A 1 -7.60 13.83 -19.62
N LYS A 2 -7.85 15.04 -20.12
CA LYS A 2 -8.27 16.20 -19.28
C LYS A 2 -9.76 16.23 -18.85
N LYS A 3 -10.64 15.44 -19.46
CA LYS A 3 -12.10 15.45 -19.16
C LYS A 3 -12.51 14.53 -17.99
N ILE A 4 -11.69 13.54 -17.63
CA ILE A 4 -12.00 12.58 -16.54
C ILE A 4 -11.73 13.20 -15.16
N GLN A 5 -10.80 14.17 -15.06
CA GLN A 5 -10.45 14.81 -13.78
C GLN A 5 -11.53 15.77 -13.22
N LYS A 6 -12.44 16.28 -14.05
CA LYS A 6 -13.39 17.32 -13.61
C LYS A 6 -14.65 16.79 -12.94
N THR A 7 -15.04 15.54 -13.20
CA THR A 7 -16.26 14.93 -12.65
C THR A 7 -16.08 14.28 -11.26
N LEU A 8 -14.81 14.09 -10.81
CA LEU A 8 -14.49 13.44 -9.52
C LEU A 8 -14.57 14.39 -8.30
N PHE A 9 -14.81 15.68 -8.50
CA PHE A 9 -14.64 16.69 -7.44
C PHE A 9 -15.95 17.21 -6.79
N GLU A 10 -17.14 16.76 -7.17
CA GLU A 10 -18.39 17.35 -6.69
C GLU A 10 -19.11 16.61 -5.55
N ASN A 11 -18.67 15.45 -5.11
CA ASN A 11 -19.36 14.74 -4.03
C ASN A 11 -18.82 15.12 -2.64
N LYS A 12 -19.70 15.69 -1.80
CA LYS A 12 -19.45 16.19 -0.43
C LYS A 12 -19.20 15.08 0.62
N ASN A 13 -18.60 13.95 0.27
CA ASN A 13 -18.37 12.86 1.22
C ASN A 13 -17.15 13.12 2.11
N ASN A 14 -17.37 13.65 3.28
CA ASN A 14 -16.35 13.75 4.32
C ASN A 14 -16.12 12.37 4.95
N TRP A 15 -15.09 11.64 4.48
CA TRP A 15 -14.75 10.30 4.96
C TRP A 15 -14.52 10.23 6.49
N LYS A 16 -14.11 11.35 7.14
CA LYS A 16 -13.91 11.43 8.60
C LYS A 16 -15.20 11.31 9.40
N THR A 17 -16.35 11.61 8.80
CA THR A 17 -17.65 11.57 9.45
C THR A 17 -18.48 10.36 9.08
N LYS A 18 -18.02 9.50 8.15
CA LYS A 18 -18.73 8.27 7.81
C LYS A 18 -18.75 7.31 9.00
N LYS A 19 -19.94 6.96 9.45
CA LYS A 19 -20.13 5.93 10.47
C LYS A 19 -20.23 4.56 9.82
N LEU A 20 -19.59 3.57 10.44
CA LEU A 20 -19.73 2.18 10.02
C LEU A 20 -21.14 1.68 10.35
N SER A 21 -21.76 0.97 9.42
CA SER A 21 -23.08 0.34 9.63
C SER A 21 -23.07 -0.72 10.75
N SER A 22 -21.91 -1.32 10.99
CA SER A 22 -21.70 -2.34 12.03
C SER A 22 -20.37 -2.09 12.77
N PRO A 23 -20.28 -1.06 13.63
CA PRO A 23 -19.04 -0.64 14.27
C PRO A 23 -18.41 -1.71 15.18
N ASN A 24 -19.22 -2.68 15.64
CA ASN A 24 -18.77 -3.77 16.51
C ASN A 24 -18.37 -5.05 15.77
N ALA A 25 -18.56 -5.12 14.46
CA ALA A 25 -18.18 -6.28 13.67
C ALA A 25 -16.65 -6.45 13.66
N THR A 26 -16.17 -7.68 13.84
CA THR A 26 -14.76 -8.02 13.73
C THR A 26 -14.39 -8.27 12.28
N ILE A 27 -13.49 -7.47 11.72
CA ILE A 27 -12.99 -7.60 10.35
C ILE A 27 -11.89 -8.68 10.34
N LYS A 28 -12.08 -9.72 9.57
CA LYS A 28 -11.09 -10.81 9.37
C LYS A 28 -10.14 -10.42 8.24
N ILE A 29 -8.84 -10.32 8.55
CA ILE A 29 -7.82 -9.81 7.64
C ILE A 29 -6.91 -10.95 7.17
N GLY A 30 -6.62 -10.99 5.87
CA GLY A 30 -5.47 -11.66 5.29
C GLY A 30 -4.47 -10.58 4.83
N SER A 31 -3.20 -10.72 5.17
CA SER A 31 -2.16 -9.73 4.87
C SER A 31 -1.05 -10.38 4.05
N LEU A 32 -0.79 -9.86 2.86
CA LEU A 32 0.26 -10.31 1.95
C LEU A 32 1.30 -9.20 1.80
N PHE A 33 2.59 -9.57 1.77
CA PHE A 33 3.67 -8.58 1.75
C PHE A 33 3.50 -7.58 2.89
N SER A 34 3.27 -8.13 4.09
CA SER A 34 2.75 -7.40 5.26
C SER A 34 3.70 -6.33 5.77
N GLY A 35 5.02 -6.49 5.50
CA GLY A 35 6.04 -5.65 6.09
C GLY A 35 5.90 -5.60 7.62
N ILE A 36 5.99 -4.42 8.17
CA ILE A 36 5.80 -4.17 9.61
C ILE A 36 4.34 -3.92 10.02
N GLY A 37 3.37 -4.13 9.11
CA GLY A 37 1.93 -4.03 9.43
C GLY A 37 1.31 -2.66 9.21
N ALA A 38 1.58 -2.00 8.08
CA ALA A 38 1.04 -0.67 7.80
C ALA A 38 -0.50 -0.64 7.69
N PHE A 39 -1.11 -1.65 7.06
CA PHE A 39 -2.55 -1.78 6.95
C PHE A 39 -3.20 -2.06 8.30
N GLU A 40 -2.60 -2.95 9.08
CA GLU A 40 -3.04 -3.30 10.43
C GLU A 40 -2.99 -2.07 11.35
N GLN A 41 -1.93 -1.27 11.25
CA GLN A 41 -1.80 -0.03 11.99
C GLN A 41 -2.86 1.00 11.58
N ALA A 42 -3.16 1.12 10.30
CA ALA A 42 -4.22 2.01 9.82
C ALA A 42 -5.59 1.61 10.39
N LEU A 43 -5.92 0.32 10.39
CA LEU A 43 -7.16 -0.18 10.96
C LEU A 43 -7.24 0.03 12.48
N LYS A 44 -6.09 -0.11 13.20
CA LYS A 44 -5.98 0.18 14.63
C LYS A 44 -6.20 1.67 14.93
N ILE A 45 -5.63 2.57 14.12
CA ILE A 45 -5.86 4.02 14.23
C ILE A 45 -7.34 4.36 14.03
N LEU A 46 -8.01 3.67 13.11
CA LEU A 46 -9.45 3.79 12.89
C LEU A 46 -10.30 3.13 13.98
N LYS A 47 -9.68 2.54 15.01
CA LYS A 47 -10.35 1.84 16.14
C LYS A 47 -11.28 0.72 15.67
N LEU A 48 -10.97 0.09 14.54
CA LEU A 48 -11.74 -1.03 14.02
C LEU A 48 -11.36 -2.33 14.73
N LYS A 49 -12.34 -3.15 15.09
CA LYS A 49 -12.08 -4.50 15.61
C LYS A 49 -11.58 -5.39 14.48
N THR A 50 -10.39 -5.92 14.62
CA THR A 50 -9.76 -6.74 13.60
C THR A 50 -9.28 -8.08 14.15
N LYS A 51 -9.26 -9.11 13.28
CA LYS A 51 -8.63 -10.41 13.55
C LYS A 51 -7.78 -10.78 12.35
N ILE A 52 -6.47 -10.85 12.53
CA ILE A 52 -5.55 -11.29 11.49
C ILE A 52 -5.66 -12.82 11.40
N ILE A 53 -6.06 -13.32 10.25
CA ILE A 53 -6.26 -14.74 9.99
C ILE A 53 -4.98 -15.37 9.45
N PHE A 54 -4.27 -14.67 8.58
CA PHE A 54 -2.91 -15.00 8.13
C PHE A 54 -2.16 -13.74 7.75
N ALA A 55 -0.83 -13.79 7.81
CA ALA A 55 0.07 -12.76 7.31
C ALA A 55 1.26 -13.41 6.61
N CYS A 56 1.88 -12.67 5.66
CA CYS A 56 3.00 -13.14 4.89
C CYS A 56 3.99 -12.01 4.59
N ASP A 57 5.25 -12.27 4.89
CA ASP A 57 6.38 -11.46 4.41
C ASP A 57 7.65 -12.31 4.46
N ASN A 58 8.57 -12.11 3.51
CA ASN A 58 9.81 -12.88 3.43
C ASN A 58 10.98 -12.22 4.19
N ASP A 59 10.79 -11.00 4.70
CA ASP A 59 11.80 -10.30 5.51
C ASP A 59 11.70 -10.74 6.98
N PRO A 60 12.74 -11.38 7.56
CA PRO A 60 12.73 -11.84 8.95
C PRO A 60 12.65 -10.70 9.96
N PHE A 61 13.14 -9.50 9.63
CA PHE A 61 13.02 -8.33 10.50
C PHE A 61 11.61 -7.77 10.49
N ALA A 62 10.96 -7.76 9.32
CA ALA A 62 9.56 -7.42 9.19
C ALA A 62 8.68 -8.38 9.99
N LYS A 63 8.91 -9.71 9.85
CA LYS A 63 8.26 -10.75 10.65
C LYS A 63 8.37 -10.50 12.15
N LYS A 64 9.61 -10.29 12.65
CA LYS A 64 9.86 -10.02 14.06
C LYS A 64 9.11 -8.78 14.55
N SER A 65 9.15 -7.70 13.78
CA SER A 65 8.41 -6.47 14.10
C SER A 65 6.90 -6.69 14.09
N PHE A 66 6.38 -7.37 13.09
CA PHE A 66 4.95 -7.65 12.94
C PHE A 66 4.43 -8.46 14.13
N LEU A 67 5.08 -9.57 14.45
CA LEU A 67 4.69 -10.46 15.57
C LEU A 67 4.79 -9.78 16.93
N ALA A 68 5.69 -8.82 17.10
CA ALA A 68 5.79 -8.02 18.33
C ALA A 68 4.64 -7.02 18.49
N ASN A 69 4.03 -6.56 17.39
CA ASN A 69 3.01 -5.51 17.41
C ASN A 69 1.56 -6.03 17.23
N TYR A 70 1.38 -7.21 16.64
CA TYR A 70 0.06 -7.74 16.30
C TYR A 70 -0.13 -9.17 16.78
N LYS A 71 -1.33 -9.46 17.30
CA LYS A 71 -1.71 -10.79 17.77
C LYS A 71 -2.03 -11.70 16.60
N ILE A 72 -1.11 -12.59 16.27
CA ILE A 72 -1.28 -13.66 15.28
C ILE A 72 -0.55 -14.92 15.77
N SER A 73 -1.08 -16.10 15.53
CA SER A 73 -0.36 -17.35 15.78
C SER A 73 0.71 -17.56 14.73
N GLU A 74 1.92 -17.96 15.13
CA GLU A 74 3.04 -18.22 14.21
C GLU A 74 2.69 -19.22 13.10
N LYS A 75 1.85 -20.21 13.37
CA LYS A 75 1.33 -21.16 12.36
C LYS A 75 0.51 -20.52 11.24
N ASN A 76 0.11 -19.26 11.40
CA ASN A 76 -0.63 -18.48 10.42
C ASN A 76 0.25 -17.40 9.77
N TRP A 77 1.54 -17.36 10.11
CA TRP A 77 2.55 -16.60 9.41
C TRP A 77 3.15 -17.44 8.28
N TYR A 78 3.37 -16.84 7.14
CA TYR A 78 4.03 -17.44 5.99
C TYR A 78 5.25 -16.59 5.60
N ASP A 79 6.38 -17.24 5.38
CA ASP A 79 7.60 -16.56 4.93
C ASP A 79 7.61 -16.41 3.39
N ASP A 80 6.79 -17.19 2.67
CA ASP A 80 6.62 -17.07 1.22
C ASP A 80 5.13 -17.07 0.84
N VAL A 81 4.77 -16.16 -0.08
CA VAL A 81 3.40 -16.04 -0.62
C VAL A 81 2.97 -17.31 -1.39
N HIS A 82 3.94 -18.07 -1.90
CA HIS A 82 3.70 -19.32 -2.64
C HIS A 82 3.18 -20.43 -1.71
N ASP A 83 3.59 -20.43 -0.45
CA ASP A 83 3.20 -21.44 0.54
C ASP A 83 1.74 -21.28 1.01
N ILE A 84 1.13 -20.14 0.71
CA ILE A 84 -0.26 -19.88 1.10
C ILE A 84 -1.21 -20.64 0.18
N LYS A 85 -1.83 -21.68 0.69
CA LYS A 85 -2.97 -22.35 0.03
C LYS A 85 -4.21 -21.49 0.25
N GLY A 86 -4.49 -20.54 -0.65
CA GLY A 86 -5.56 -19.55 -0.50
C GLY A 86 -6.95 -20.18 -0.40
N SER A 87 -7.17 -21.36 -1.00
CA SER A 87 -8.42 -22.14 -0.87
C SER A 87 -8.78 -22.48 0.58
N LYS A 88 -7.80 -22.68 1.47
CA LYS A 88 -8.00 -22.87 2.93
C LYS A 88 -8.76 -21.70 3.56
N TYR A 89 -8.60 -20.51 3.00
CA TYR A 89 -9.13 -19.24 3.50
C TYR A 89 -10.33 -18.73 2.70
N ARG A 90 -10.80 -19.53 1.72
CA ARG A 90 -11.90 -19.15 0.83
C ARG A 90 -13.13 -18.72 1.63
N ASP A 91 -13.65 -17.53 1.29
CA ASP A 91 -14.82 -16.89 1.90
C ASP A 91 -14.72 -16.64 3.43
N LYS A 92 -13.52 -16.82 4.01
CA LYS A 92 -13.26 -16.62 5.45
C LYS A 92 -12.61 -15.26 5.75
N ILE A 93 -12.23 -14.50 4.73
CA ILE A 93 -11.55 -13.22 4.83
C ILE A 93 -12.51 -12.11 4.42
N ASP A 94 -12.64 -11.09 5.26
CA ASP A 94 -13.42 -9.91 4.93
C ASP A 94 -12.57 -8.93 4.11
N LEU A 95 -11.30 -8.72 4.51
CA LEU A 95 -10.36 -7.81 3.89
C LEU A 95 -9.02 -8.50 3.60
N LEU A 96 -8.63 -8.58 2.33
CA LEU A 96 -7.30 -9.00 1.91
C LEU A 96 -6.49 -7.75 1.52
N VAL A 97 -5.34 -7.56 2.16
CA VAL A 97 -4.47 -6.41 1.90
C VAL A 97 -3.10 -6.87 1.43
N GLY A 98 -2.40 -6.01 0.69
CA GLY A 98 -1.00 -6.25 0.34
C GLY A 98 -0.38 -5.20 -0.55
N GLY A 99 0.93 -4.99 -0.35
CA GLY A 99 1.77 -4.11 -1.15
C GLY A 99 2.88 -4.91 -1.83
N ALA A 100 2.60 -5.51 -2.99
CA ALA A 100 3.58 -6.33 -3.69
C ALA A 100 4.78 -5.49 -4.15
N PRO A 101 6.05 -5.93 -3.92
CA PRO A 101 7.22 -5.21 -4.37
C PRO A 101 7.27 -5.11 -5.91
N CYS A 102 7.67 -3.93 -6.41
CA CYS A 102 7.70 -3.60 -7.85
C CYS A 102 8.93 -4.18 -8.58
N GLN A 103 9.84 -4.85 -7.88
CA GLN A 103 11.14 -5.29 -8.43
C GLN A 103 11.04 -6.32 -9.57
N SER A 104 9.92 -6.99 -9.71
CA SER A 104 9.72 -8.08 -10.66
C SER A 104 9.49 -7.62 -12.11
N PHE A 105 9.16 -6.35 -12.38
CA PHE A 105 8.88 -5.90 -13.75
C PHE A 105 10.14 -5.61 -14.57
N SER A 106 11.25 -5.20 -13.94
CA SER A 106 12.53 -5.00 -14.66
C SER A 106 13.12 -6.30 -15.20
N MET A 107 12.70 -7.45 -14.70
CA MET A 107 13.14 -8.78 -15.16
C MET A 107 12.28 -9.35 -16.31
N VAL A 108 11.06 -8.83 -16.53
CA VAL A 108 10.18 -9.25 -17.64
C VAL A 108 10.75 -8.81 -19.01
N GLY A 109 11.58 -7.75 -19.04
CA GLY A 109 12.27 -7.29 -20.26
C GLY A 109 13.36 -8.23 -20.80
N LYS A 110 13.78 -9.27 -20.06
CA LYS A 110 14.72 -10.29 -20.54
C LYS A 110 14.01 -11.65 -20.75
N ARG A 111 13.16 -11.72 -21.77
CA ARG A 111 12.74 -12.92 -22.52
C ARG A 111 12.43 -14.23 -21.76
N LYS A 112 11.83 -14.18 -20.58
CA LYS A 112 11.10 -15.33 -20.05
C LYS A 112 9.68 -14.88 -19.81
N GLY A 113 8.77 -15.32 -20.70
CA GLY A 113 7.41 -14.81 -20.82
C GLY A 113 6.60 -14.82 -19.50
N LEU A 114 5.37 -14.31 -19.57
CA LEU A 114 4.34 -14.25 -18.53
C LEU A 114 4.08 -15.57 -17.75
N ASN A 115 4.77 -16.64 -18.12
CA ASN A 115 4.66 -17.98 -17.52
C ASN A 115 5.72 -18.28 -16.44
N ASP A 116 6.63 -17.35 -16.10
CA ASP A 116 7.49 -17.56 -14.93
C ASP A 116 6.72 -17.15 -13.67
N ASP A 117 6.03 -18.11 -13.08
CA ASP A 117 5.24 -17.98 -11.85
C ASP A 117 6.04 -17.38 -10.67
N ARG A 118 7.35 -17.31 -10.75
CA ARG A 118 8.24 -16.78 -9.70
C ARG A 118 8.55 -15.29 -9.82
N GLY A 119 8.18 -14.65 -10.94
CA GLY A 119 8.65 -13.29 -11.27
C GLY A 119 7.71 -12.14 -10.96
N ASN A 120 6.40 -12.37 -10.82
CA ASN A 120 5.44 -11.27 -10.70
C ASN A 120 4.55 -11.37 -9.46
N LEU A 121 5.05 -10.84 -8.35
CA LEU A 121 4.36 -10.86 -7.06
C LEU A 121 2.99 -10.14 -7.09
N SER A 122 2.78 -9.20 -8.01
CA SER A 122 1.46 -8.57 -8.22
C SER A 122 0.45 -9.57 -8.79
N LEU A 123 0.88 -10.46 -9.70
CA LEU A 123 0.02 -11.52 -10.20
C LEU A 123 -0.28 -12.58 -9.13
N HIS A 124 0.70 -12.85 -8.24
CA HIS A 124 0.46 -13.71 -7.08
C HIS A 124 -0.58 -13.11 -6.13
N PHE A 125 -0.56 -11.80 -5.88
CA PHE A 125 -1.62 -11.15 -5.12
C PHE A 125 -2.99 -11.41 -5.77
N ILE A 126 -3.12 -11.21 -7.08
CA ILE A 126 -4.37 -11.42 -7.83
C ILE A 126 -4.80 -12.89 -7.78
N LYS A 127 -3.85 -13.83 -7.91
CA LYS A 127 -4.11 -15.26 -7.72
C LYS A 127 -4.69 -15.53 -6.33
N LYS A 128 -4.12 -14.94 -5.28
CA LYS A 128 -4.66 -15.08 -3.92
C LYS A 128 -6.05 -14.45 -3.76
N VAL A 129 -6.34 -13.32 -4.42
CA VAL A 129 -7.72 -12.78 -4.49
C VAL A 129 -8.69 -13.82 -5.04
N ASN A 130 -8.32 -14.50 -6.13
CA ASN A 130 -9.16 -15.53 -6.77
C ASN A 130 -9.33 -16.79 -5.91
N GLU A 131 -8.29 -17.17 -5.18
CA GLU A 131 -8.31 -18.34 -4.29
C GLU A 131 -9.12 -18.07 -3.02
N VAL A 132 -8.87 -16.95 -2.35
CA VAL A 132 -9.42 -16.54 -1.05
C VAL A 132 -10.84 -16.01 -1.18
N LYS A 133 -11.17 -15.32 -2.27
CA LYS A 133 -12.49 -14.67 -2.50
C LYS A 133 -12.91 -13.74 -1.35
N PRO A 134 -12.05 -12.77 -0.92
CA PRO A 134 -12.38 -11.85 0.16
C PRO A 134 -13.60 -10.98 -0.19
N LYS A 135 -14.25 -10.34 0.80
CA LYS A 135 -15.32 -9.36 0.53
C LYS A 135 -14.79 -8.09 -0.14
N VAL A 136 -13.59 -7.66 0.32
CA VAL A 136 -12.87 -6.51 -0.22
C VAL A 136 -11.39 -6.86 -0.27
N PHE A 137 -10.67 -6.36 -1.27
CA PHE A 137 -9.22 -6.36 -1.23
C PHE A 137 -8.67 -4.95 -1.45
N ILE A 138 -7.48 -4.69 -0.90
CA ILE A 138 -6.70 -3.47 -1.15
C ILE A 138 -5.30 -3.90 -1.58
N PHE A 139 -4.93 -3.51 -2.79
CA PHE A 139 -3.59 -3.68 -3.33
C PHE A 139 -2.91 -2.32 -3.40
N GLU A 140 -1.69 -2.22 -2.88
CA GLU A 140 -0.86 -1.02 -2.94
C GLU A 140 0.38 -1.26 -3.80
N ASN A 141 0.79 -0.22 -4.55
CA ASN A 141 2.06 -0.27 -5.26
C ASN A 141 2.64 1.15 -5.46
N VAL A 142 3.89 1.23 -5.91
CA VAL A 142 4.53 2.51 -6.23
C VAL A 142 3.94 3.12 -7.50
N ARG A 143 3.95 4.46 -7.60
CA ARG A 143 3.53 5.21 -8.80
C ARG A 143 4.20 4.70 -10.08
N ALA A 144 5.48 4.32 -9.98
CA ALA A 144 6.27 3.88 -11.14
C ALA A 144 5.60 2.71 -11.91
N LEU A 145 4.79 1.87 -11.25
CA LEU A 145 4.04 0.80 -11.91
C LEU A 145 3.19 1.29 -13.10
N LEU A 146 2.67 2.52 -13.02
CA LEU A 146 1.85 3.11 -14.09
C LEU A 146 2.64 3.45 -15.35
N SER A 147 3.96 3.58 -15.27
CA SER A 147 4.83 4.00 -16.37
C SER A 147 5.86 2.94 -16.79
N VAL A 148 6.03 1.89 -16.01
CA VAL A 148 6.93 0.78 -16.36
C VAL A 148 6.50 0.20 -17.70
N ASP A 149 7.51 -0.03 -18.57
CA ASP A 149 7.32 -0.62 -19.91
C ASP A 149 6.26 0.14 -20.74
N SER A 150 6.38 1.47 -20.74
CA SER A 150 5.42 2.38 -21.40
C SER A 150 3.96 2.17 -20.97
N GLY A 151 3.74 1.72 -19.72
CA GLY A 151 2.42 1.46 -19.14
C GLY A 151 1.87 0.06 -19.41
N LEU A 152 2.59 -0.79 -20.15
CA LEU A 152 2.14 -2.15 -20.46
C LEU A 152 2.02 -3.01 -19.19
N ALA A 153 2.95 -2.84 -18.25
CA ALA A 153 2.92 -3.54 -16.97
C ALA A 153 1.60 -3.28 -16.21
N TRP A 154 1.22 -2.00 -16.09
CA TRP A 154 -0.05 -1.62 -15.46
C TRP A 154 -1.26 -2.17 -16.23
N LYS A 155 -1.29 -2.02 -17.55
CA LYS A 155 -2.38 -2.54 -18.38
C LYS A 155 -2.59 -4.04 -18.16
N THR A 156 -1.50 -4.80 -18.09
CA THR A 156 -1.53 -6.25 -17.86
C THR A 156 -2.12 -6.57 -16.48
N ILE A 157 -1.61 -5.95 -15.41
CA ILE A 157 -2.10 -6.16 -14.04
C ILE A 157 -3.56 -5.74 -13.93
N TYR A 158 -3.93 -4.58 -14.46
CA TYR A 158 -5.30 -4.08 -14.39
C TYR A 158 -6.29 -5.04 -15.08
N ASN A 159 -5.94 -5.55 -16.25
CA ASN A 159 -6.74 -6.56 -16.94
C ASN A 159 -6.90 -7.85 -16.12
N GLN A 160 -5.87 -8.26 -15.36
CA GLN A 160 -6.00 -9.41 -14.47
C GLN A 160 -6.91 -9.11 -13.27
N PHE A 161 -6.88 -7.89 -12.72
CA PHE A 161 -7.86 -7.48 -11.70
C PHE A 161 -9.29 -7.53 -12.25
N LEU A 162 -9.54 -7.02 -13.46
CA LEU A 162 -10.87 -7.08 -14.08
C LEU A 162 -11.38 -8.51 -14.23
N LYS A 163 -10.51 -9.47 -14.58
CA LYS A 163 -10.86 -10.91 -14.69
C LYS A 163 -11.26 -11.55 -13.36
N THR A 164 -10.99 -10.93 -12.22
CA THR A 164 -11.41 -11.47 -10.91
C THR A 164 -12.92 -11.39 -10.69
N GLY A 165 -13.63 -10.55 -11.45
CA GLY A 165 -15.07 -10.30 -11.32
C GLY A 165 -15.45 -9.36 -10.16
N TYR A 166 -14.47 -8.69 -9.55
CA TYR A 166 -14.70 -7.66 -8.54
C TYR A 166 -15.03 -6.30 -9.20
N ASP A 167 -15.79 -5.46 -8.50
CA ASP A 167 -15.92 -4.05 -8.84
C ASP A 167 -14.62 -3.34 -8.46
N ILE A 168 -13.81 -2.96 -9.46
CA ILE A 168 -12.45 -2.44 -9.29
C ILE A 168 -12.47 -0.92 -9.32
N LYS A 169 -11.90 -0.31 -8.30
CA LYS A 169 -11.59 1.12 -8.24
C LYS A 169 -10.09 1.30 -8.03
N PHE A 170 -9.49 2.30 -8.65
CA PHE A 170 -8.09 2.63 -8.38
C PHE A 170 -7.85 4.13 -8.41
N ASP A 171 -6.86 4.59 -7.67
CA ASP A 171 -6.41 5.99 -7.66
C ASP A 171 -4.96 6.08 -7.21
N LEU A 172 -4.30 7.19 -7.60
CA LEU A 172 -2.96 7.54 -7.17
C LEU A 172 -3.03 8.55 -6.03
N LEU A 173 -2.77 8.09 -4.82
CA LEU A 173 -2.86 8.93 -3.62
C LEU A 173 -1.46 9.37 -3.17
N ASN A 174 -1.37 10.62 -2.66
CA ASN A 174 -0.14 11.13 -2.09
C ASN A 174 -0.33 11.38 -0.58
N ALA A 175 0.56 10.85 0.25
CA ALA A 175 0.48 10.95 1.71
C ALA A 175 0.33 12.40 2.21
N LYS A 176 0.96 13.38 1.55
CA LYS A 176 0.82 14.80 1.88
C LYS A 176 -0.61 15.31 1.79
N ASN A 177 -1.42 14.74 0.92
CA ASN A 177 -2.81 15.10 0.73
C ASN A 177 -3.73 14.53 1.81
N PHE A 178 -3.17 13.76 2.75
CA PHE A 178 -3.89 13.11 3.85
C PHE A 178 -3.30 13.41 5.23
N GLY A 179 -2.54 14.52 5.33
CA GLY A 179 -2.07 15.06 6.61
C GLY A 179 -0.71 14.51 7.06
N VAL A 180 0.00 13.77 6.22
CA VAL A 180 1.37 13.31 6.47
C VAL A 180 2.34 14.21 5.70
N PRO A 181 3.31 14.89 6.32
CA PRO A 181 4.25 15.78 5.64
C PRO A 181 5.34 15.00 4.87
N GLN A 182 4.89 14.08 4.01
CA GLN A 182 5.74 13.24 3.16
C GLN A 182 5.20 13.25 1.73
N ASN A 183 6.05 13.54 0.76
CA ASN A 183 5.72 13.40 -0.65
C ASN A 183 5.86 11.92 -1.08
N ARG A 184 4.80 11.13 -0.84
CA ARG A 184 4.78 9.68 -1.12
C ARG A 184 3.54 9.34 -1.94
N GLU A 185 3.73 9.16 -3.24
CA GLU A 185 2.67 8.74 -4.14
C GLU A 185 2.59 7.21 -4.21
N ARG A 186 1.38 6.70 -4.04
CA ARG A 186 1.09 5.27 -4.12
C ARG A 186 -0.19 5.01 -4.89
N LEU A 187 -0.12 4.04 -5.76
CA LEU A 187 -1.28 3.48 -6.44
C LEU A 187 -2.02 2.56 -5.48
N PHE A 188 -3.30 2.82 -5.30
CA PHE A 188 -4.21 1.94 -4.58
C PHE A 188 -5.21 1.34 -5.55
N VAL A 189 -5.37 0.03 -5.51
CA VAL A 189 -6.42 -0.71 -6.22
C VAL A 189 -7.29 -1.37 -5.18
N ILE A 190 -8.58 -1.09 -5.22
CA ILE A 190 -9.57 -1.66 -4.30
C ILE A 190 -10.57 -2.45 -5.13
N GLY A 191 -10.81 -3.70 -4.73
CA GLY A 191 -11.84 -4.54 -5.34
C GLY A 191 -12.91 -4.90 -4.33
N PHE A 192 -14.15 -4.72 -4.73
CA PHE A 192 -15.33 -5.09 -3.94
C PHE A 192 -16.01 -6.30 -4.58
N LYS A 193 -16.35 -7.32 -3.76
CA LYS A 193 -17.05 -8.52 -4.24
C LYS A 193 -18.46 -8.23 -4.75
N LYS A 194 -19.06 -7.12 -4.30
CA LYS A 194 -20.35 -6.60 -4.77
C LYS A 194 -20.14 -5.19 -5.32
N GLN A 195 -20.97 -4.80 -6.27
CA GLN A 195 -20.95 -3.46 -6.82
C GLN A 195 -21.14 -2.39 -5.72
N THR A 196 -20.41 -1.27 -5.82
CA THR A 196 -20.40 -0.22 -4.80
C THR A 196 -20.30 1.18 -5.43
N ASP A 197 -20.82 2.18 -4.72
CA ASP A 197 -20.67 3.60 -4.99
C ASP A 197 -19.39 4.20 -4.36
N PHE A 198 -18.41 3.36 -4.00
CA PHE A 198 -17.17 3.78 -3.36
C PHE A 198 -16.45 4.86 -4.18
N ASN A 199 -16.03 5.91 -3.46
CA ASN A 199 -15.16 6.96 -3.99
C ASN A 199 -13.95 7.14 -3.06
N PHE A 200 -12.78 7.37 -3.66
CA PHE A 200 -11.58 7.67 -2.88
C PHE A 200 -11.76 8.96 -2.06
N PRO A 201 -11.14 9.04 -0.87
CA PRO A 201 -11.23 10.22 -0.02
C PRO A 201 -10.61 11.45 -0.69
N ARG A 202 -11.19 12.62 -0.46
CA ARG A 202 -10.64 13.87 -0.96
C ARG A 202 -9.40 14.28 -0.19
N ALA A 203 -8.50 14.95 -0.90
CA ALA A 203 -7.33 15.60 -0.31
C ALA A 203 -7.75 16.58 0.79
N ILE A 204 -6.95 16.64 1.85
CA ILE A 204 -7.07 17.63 2.92
C ILE A 204 -5.86 18.56 2.91
N THR A 205 -6.02 19.77 3.43
CA THR A 205 -4.91 20.70 3.58
C THR A 205 -3.88 20.16 4.56
N LEU A 206 -2.62 20.09 4.12
CA LEU A 206 -1.51 19.70 4.98
C LEU A 206 -1.22 20.84 5.97
N LYS A 207 -1.40 20.57 7.26
CA LYS A 207 -1.12 21.52 8.34
C LYS A 207 0.26 21.33 8.95
N LYS A 208 0.75 20.08 8.98
CA LYS A 208 2.06 19.72 9.55
C LYS A 208 3.17 19.87 8.53
N THR A 209 4.34 20.29 9.02
CA THR A 209 5.61 20.33 8.27
C THR A 209 6.57 19.29 8.84
N LEU A 210 7.71 19.07 8.19
CA LEU A 210 8.76 18.23 8.74
C LEU A 210 9.25 18.77 10.10
N GLN A 211 9.32 20.10 10.25
CA GLN A 211 9.77 20.75 11.48
C GLN A 211 8.92 20.33 12.69
N ASP A 212 7.61 20.12 12.51
CA ASP A 212 6.71 19.68 13.57
C ASP A 212 6.94 18.22 14.03
N LEU A 213 7.77 17.48 13.30
CA LEU A 213 8.09 16.06 13.57
C LEU A 213 9.53 15.87 14.06
N LEU A 214 10.35 16.93 14.04
CA LEU A 214 11.73 16.85 14.49
C LEU A 214 11.77 16.80 16.02
N GLU A 215 12.62 15.93 16.55
CA GLU A 215 12.92 15.87 17.97
C GLU A 215 13.86 17.02 18.38
N ASN A 216 13.62 17.62 19.55
CA ASN A 216 14.46 18.67 20.08
C ASN A 216 15.79 18.13 20.66
N LYS A 217 15.82 16.84 21.04
CA LYS A 217 17.00 16.16 21.59
C LYS A 217 17.15 14.81 20.91
N PHE A 218 18.33 14.51 20.44
CA PHE A 218 18.65 13.24 19.80
C PHE A 218 20.04 12.75 20.22
N GLU A 219 20.24 11.45 20.23
CA GLU A 219 21.50 10.83 20.62
C GLU A 219 22.56 10.99 19.53
N LYS A 220 23.83 11.10 19.94
CA LYS A 220 24.97 11.26 19.02
C LYS A 220 25.05 10.18 17.93
N LYS A 221 24.58 8.95 18.21
CA LYS A 221 24.57 7.84 17.25
C LYS A 221 23.75 8.11 15.98
N PHE A 222 22.79 9.06 16.03
CA PHE A 222 21.97 9.43 14.88
C PHE A 222 22.55 10.53 14.01
N TYR A 223 23.69 11.14 14.42
CA TYR A 223 24.38 12.11 13.58
C TYR A 223 25.03 11.42 12.39
N LEU A 224 24.94 12.08 11.24
CA LEU A 224 25.66 11.61 10.06
C LEU A 224 27.17 11.69 10.30
N PRO A 225 27.94 10.68 9.90
CA PRO A 225 29.39 10.76 9.89
C PRO A 225 29.86 11.85 8.89
N PRO A 226 31.10 12.37 8.99
CA PRO A 226 31.61 13.44 8.12
C PRO A 226 31.40 13.19 6.63
N LYS A 227 31.59 11.94 6.16
CA LYS A 227 31.31 11.54 4.77
C LYS A 227 29.82 11.67 4.41
N GLY A 228 28.92 11.36 5.33
CA GLY A 228 27.47 11.51 5.16
C GLY A 228 27.08 12.97 5.09
N ILE A 229 27.63 13.83 5.96
CA ILE A 229 27.44 15.27 5.94
C ILE A 229 27.91 15.85 4.58
N ALA A 230 29.14 15.52 4.16
CA ALA A 230 29.68 15.96 2.88
C ALA A 230 28.84 15.52 1.69
N PHE A 231 28.20 14.33 1.77
CA PHE A 231 27.30 13.86 0.72
C PHE A 231 26.01 14.67 0.65
N VAL A 232 25.35 14.91 1.78
CA VAL A 232 24.04 15.61 1.79
C VAL A 232 24.17 17.11 1.57
N THR A 233 25.34 17.70 1.88
CA THR A 233 25.60 19.15 1.68
C THR A 233 26.07 19.51 0.26
N LYS A 234 26.41 18.54 -0.59
CA LYS A 234 26.74 18.82 -1.99
C LYS A 234 25.51 19.38 -2.72
N GLU A 235 25.66 20.52 -3.40
CA GLU A 235 24.56 21.23 -4.07
C GLU A 235 23.75 20.34 -5.03
N LYS A 236 24.42 19.49 -5.82
CA LYS A 236 23.77 18.54 -6.74
C LYS A 236 22.88 17.51 -6.02
N ASN A 237 23.19 17.18 -4.77
CA ASN A 237 22.42 16.23 -3.97
C ASN A 237 21.28 16.97 -3.25
N LEU A 238 21.50 18.20 -2.79
CA LEU A 238 20.44 19.04 -2.21
C LEU A 238 19.28 19.22 -3.19
N LYS A 239 19.55 19.48 -4.47
CA LYS A 239 18.50 19.59 -5.51
C LYS A 239 17.67 18.33 -5.69
N LYS A 240 18.20 17.14 -5.34
CA LYS A 240 17.46 15.86 -5.38
C LYS A 240 16.67 15.58 -4.10
N ILE A 241 17.14 16.10 -2.96
CA ILE A 241 16.55 15.83 -1.64
C ILE A 241 15.38 16.78 -1.37
N TYR A 242 15.43 18.02 -1.87
CA TYR A 242 14.42 19.02 -1.61
C TYR A 242 13.44 19.14 -2.78
N THR A 243 12.19 18.83 -2.53
CA THR A 243 11.07 19.15 -3.45
C THR A 243 10.26 20.26 -2.82
N GLN A 244 10.10 21.38 -3.51
CA GLN A 244 9.20 22.44 -3.07
C GLN A 244 7.75 21.98 -3.21
N VAL A 245 6.98 22.02 -2.13
CA VAL A 245 5.56 21.76 -2.11
C VAL A 245 4.87 22.98 -1.52
N ASN A 246 4.12 23.71 -2.34
CA ASN A 246 3.40 24.93 -1.94
C ASN A 246 4.30 25.98 -1.28
N GLY A 247 5.48 26.23 -1.84
CA GLY A 247 6.45 27.20 -1.32
C GLY A 247 7.21 26.78 -0.05
N ARG A 248 7.01 25.55 0.43
CA ARG A 248 7.71 24.97 1.58
C ARG A 248 8.59 23.80 1.14
N ILE A 249 9.71 23.60 1.83
CA ILE A 249 10.64 22.50 1.55
C ILE A 249 10.03 21.22 2.16
N ALA A 250 9.83 20.19 1.33
CA ALA A 250 9.47 18.84 1.74
C ALA A 250 10.62 17.88 1.37
N LEU A 251 11.00 16.99 2.27
CA LEU A 251 11.95 15.90 2.05
C LEU A 251 11.32 14.75 1.29
#